data_1c363ea42cf79ea74d24c0a362fa45b7
#
_entry.id   1c363ea42cf79ea74d24c0a362fa45b7
#
_cell.length_a   1.000
_cell.length_b   1.000
_cell.length_c   1.000
_cell.angle_alpha   90.00
_cell.angle_beta   90.00
_cell.angle_gamma   90.00
#
_symmetry.space_group_name_H-M   'P 1'
#
loop_
_entity.id
_entity.type
_entity.pdbx_description
1 polymer ?
#
loop_
_entity_poly.entity_id
_entity_poly.type
_entity_poly.pdbx_seq_one_letter_code
_entity_poly.pdbx_strand_id
1 'polypeptide(L)'
;MAGAIVAELAGQLVGLGVASSCGAIDPPEAERSAEPIRERLHQLGRFRRGLDELGCPRPGLSQLADESTVVCRCEEIRRDEIDAAISAGSTTLRSLKVATRLGMGPCQGRMCQPACSRRLIDLGCNTLEEIGPPAFRPPLVPLTLGQLAGDDEETDDPELVENTPHAGPAA
;
A
#
# COMPACT_ATOMS: atom_id res chain seq x y z
N MET A 1 1.53 3.87 -12.34
CA MET A 1 0.92 2.53 -12.18
C MET A 1 1.86 1.49 -12.77
N ALA A 2 2.24 0.48 -11.99
CA ALA A 2 2.95 -0.66 -12.54
C ALA A 2 1.96 -1.46 -13.41
N GLY A 3 2.36 -1.83 -14.63
CA GLY A 3 1.54 -2.72 -15.47
C GLY A 3 1.44 -4.13 -14.85
N ALA A 4 0.50 -4.95 -15.35
CA ALA A 4 0.29 -6.31 -14.84
C ALA A 4 1.58 -7.13 -14.78
N ILE A 5 2.42 -7.06 -15.82
CA ILE A 5 3.71 -7.77 -15.88
C ILE A 5 4.65 -7.36 -14.72
N VAL A 6 4.71 -6.06 -14.38
CA VAL A 6 5.56 -5.60 -13.27
C VAL A 6 5.01 -6.09 -11.93
N ALA A 7 3.69 -6.09 -11.75
CA ALA A 7 3.05 -6.60 -10.54
C ALA A 7 3.28 -8.11 -10.37
N GLU A 8 3.18 -8.88 -11.45
CA GLU A 8 3.47 -10.31 -11.46
C GLU A 8 4.91 -10.60 -11.07
N LEU A 9 5.87 -9.98 -11.75
CA LEU A 9 7.30 -10.15 -11.46
C LEU A 9 7.65 -9.73 -10.03
N ALA A 10 7.09 -8.63 -9.54
CA ALA A 10 7.27 -8.21 -8.15
C ALA A 10 6.69 -9.22 -7.16
N GLY A 11 5.51 -9.79 -7.47
CA GLY A 11 4.90 -10.86 -6.69
C GLY A 11 5.77 -12.11 -6.62
N GLN A 12 6.37 -12.52 -7.75
CA GLN A 12 7.31 -13.66 -7.80
C GLN A 12 8.53 -13.42 -6.90
N LEU A 13 9.12 -12.21 -6.90
CA LEU A 13 10.24 -11.89 -5.99
C LEU A 13 9.84 -11.97 -4.52
N VAL A 14 8.66 -11.47 -4.17
CA VAL A 14 8.14 -11.56 -2.81
C VAL A 14 7.93 -13.04 -2.43
N GLY A 15 7.33 -13.83 -3.32
CA GLY A 15 7.12 -15.28 -3.11
C GLY A 15 8.44 -16.02 -2.86
N LEU A 16 9.49 -15.76 -3.65
CA LEU A 16 10.83 -16.34 -3.45
C LEU A 16 11.42 -15.92 -2.09
N GLY A 17 11.26 -14.65 -1.70
CA GLY A 17 11.74 -14.16 -0.41
C GLY A 17 11.04 -14.84 0.77
N VAL A 18 9.72 -15.00 0.70
CA VAL A 18 8.93 -15.69 1.71
C VAL A 18 9.32 -17.16 1.79
N ALA A 19 9.38 -17.87 0.66
CA ALA A 19 9.75 -19.27 0.60
C ALA A 19 11.15 -19.53 1.21
N SER A 20 12.10 -18.64 0.93
CA SER A 20 13.44 -18.72 1.55
C SER A 20 13.38 -18.44 3.07
N SER A 21 12.62 -17.46 3.50
CA SER A 21 12.47 -17.12 4.93
C SER A 21 11.80 -18.23 5.74
N CYS A 22 10.89 -19.00 5.12
CA CYS A 22 10.23 -20.15 5.72
C CYS A 22 11.04 -21.45 5.59
N GLY A 23 12.22 -21.41 4.97
CA GLY A 23 13.05 -22.61 4.77
C GLY A 23 12.55 -23.56 3.70
N ALA A 24 11.58 -23.16 2.86
CA ALA A 24 11.04 -23.98 1.78
C ALA A 24 12.01 -24.10 0.58
N ILE A 25 12.88 -23.12 0.40
CA ILE A 25 13.98 -23.13 -0.61
C ILE A 25 15.24 -22.56 0.02
N ASP A 26 16.40 -23.03 -0.46
CA ASP A 26 17.68 -22.52 0.02
C ASP A 26 17.94 -21.09 -0.46
N PRO A 27 18.55 -20.21 0.40
CA PRO A 27 18.83 -18.82 0.02
C PRO A 27 19.63 -18.68 -1.30
N PRO A 28 20.66 -19.48 -1.60
CA PRO A 28 21.35 -19.43 -2.88
C PRO A 28 20.48 -19.82 -4.09
N GLU A 29 19.51 -20.69 -3.90
CA GLU A 29 18.55 -21.07 -4.96
C GLU A 29 17.53 -19.96 -5.19
N ALA A 30 16.99 -19.36 -4.11
CA ALA A 30 16.12 -18.22 -4.19
C ALA A 30 16.78 -17.06 -4.94
N GLU A 31 18.04 -16.77 -4.64
CA GLU A 31 18.81 -15.70 -5.30
C GLU A 31 19.03 -15.97 -6.79
N ARG A 32 19.40 -17.18 -7.16
CA ARG A 32 19.54 -17.58 -8.59
C ARG A 32 18.22 -17.43 -9.35
N SER A 33 17.11 -17.78 -8.72
CA SER A 33 15.78 -17.66 -9.32
C SER A 33 15.30 -16.20 -9.40
N ALA A 34 15.72 -15.34 -8.48
CA ALA A 34 15.37 -13.94 -8.43
C ALA A 34 16.10 -13.08 -9.47
N GLU A 35 17.34 -13.45 -9.84
CA GLU A 35 18.20 -12.63 -10.71
C GLU A 35 17.57 -12.32 -12.08
N PRO A 36 17.05 -13.27 -12.87
CA PRO A 36 16.42 -12.98 -14.15
C PRO A 36 15.16 -12.10 -14.00
N ILE A 37 14.45 -12.24 -12.88
CA ILE A 37 13.25 -11.44 -12.59
C ILE A 37 13.67 -9.98 -12.30
N ARG A 38 14.72 -9.77 -11.51
CA ARG A 38 15.27 -8.43 -11.22
C ARG A 38 15.75 -7.74 -12.49
N GLU A 39 16.48 -8.48 -13.35
CA GLU A 39 16.96 -7.93 -14.61
C GLU A 39 15.79 -7.48 -15.50
N ARG A 40 14.75 -8.31 -15.60
CA ARG A 40 13.54 -7.95 -16.36
C ARG A 40 12.83 -6.74 -15.79
N LEU A 41 12.69 -6.67 -14.46
CA LEU A 41 12.13 -5.48 -13.79
C LEU A 41 12.98 -4.24 -14.03
N HIS A 42 14.30 -4.36 -14.01
CA HIS A 42 15.21 -3.26 -14.30
C HIS A 42 15.03 -2.72 -15.73
N GLN A 43 14.90 -3.60 -16.71
CA GLN A 43 14.66 -3.22 -18.11
C GLN A 43 13.33 -2.47 -18.25
N LEU A 44 12.25 -2.99 -17.64
CA LEU A 44 10.93 -2.35 -17.63
C LEU A 44 10.97 -1.01 -16.87
N GLY A 45 11.76 -0.92 -15.81
CA GLY A 45 11.93 0.28 -14.99
C GLY A 45 12.56 1.46 -15.73
N ARG A 46 13.36 1.22 -16.77
CA ARG A 46 13.94 2.31 -17.57
C ARG A 46 12.89 3.16 -18.30
N PHE A 47 11.95 2.49 -18.96
CA PHE A 47 10.83 3.16 -19.60
C PHE A 47 9.91 3.84 -18.58
N ARG A 48 9.69 3.15 -17.46
CA ARG A 48 8.85 3.65 -16.38
C ARG A 48 9.34 4.95 -15.79
N ARG A 49 10.65 5.10 -15.56
CA ARG A 49 11.22 6.36 -15.04
C ARG A 49 10.89 7.54 -15.93
N GLY A 50 10.98 7.39 -17.26
CA GLY A 50 10.59 8.47 -18.19
C GLY A 50 9.11 8.84 -18.06
N LEU A 51 8.23 7.87 -17.91
CA LEU A 51 6.80 8.15 -17.67
C LEU A 51 6.53 8.78 -16.31
N ASP A 52 7.24 8.38 -15.27
CA ASP A 52 7.09 8.93 -13.93
C ASP A 52 7.58 10.40 -13.88
N GLU A 53 8.66 10.74 -14.62
CA GLU A 53 9.12 12.12 -14.77
C GLU A 53 8.09 13.00 -15.50
N LEU A 54 7.46 12.47 -16.57
CA LEU A 54 6.42 13.18 -17.30
C LEU A 54 5.14 13.34 -16.49
N GLY A 55 4.77 12.30 -15.74
CA GLY A 55 3.56 12.24 -14.93
C GLY A 55 3.71 12.81 -13.51
N CYS A 56 4.90 13.27 -13.13
CA CYS A 56 5.15 13.81 -11.80
C CYS A 56 4.30 15.07 -11.54
N PRO A 57 3.41 15.05 -10.52
CA PRO A 57 2.62 16.22 -10.18
C PRO A 57 3.52 17.42 -9.82
N ARG A 58 3.34 18.51 -10.53
CA ARG A 58 4.11 19.73 -10.29
C ARG A 58 3.49 20.53 -9.14
N PRO A 59 4.29 21.40 -8.44
CA PRO A 59 3.80 22.17 -7.29
C PRO A 59 2.52 22.97 -7.54
N GLY A 60 2.30 23.48 -8.75
CA GLY A 60 1.10 24.21 -9.11
C GLY A 60 -0.19 23.41 -8.99
N LEU A 61 -0.13 22.07 -9.05
CA LEU A 61 -1.32 21.22 -8.87
C LEU A 61 -1.86 21.30 -7.44
N SER A 62 -0.98 21.31 -6.45
CA SER A 62 -1.38 21.44 -5.03
C SER A 62 -1.94 22.81 -4.69
N GLN A 63 -1.62 23.84 -5.49
CA GLN A 63 -2.13 25.21 -5.30
C GLN A 63 -3.56 25.39 -5.81
N LEU A 64 -4.07 24.47 -6.63
CA LEU A 64 -5.45 24.52 -7.12
C LEU A 64 -6.49 24.18 -6.04
N ALA A 65 -6.09 23.49 -4.98
CA ALA A 65 -6.95 23.19 -3.88
C ALA A 65 -7.06 24.40 -2.95
N ASP A 66 -8.27 24.82 -2.65
CA ASP A 66 -8.59 25.81 -1.63
C ASP A 66 -8.99 25.14 -0.30
N GLU A 67 -9.30 25.94 0.72
CA GLU A 67 -9.69 25.45 2.04
C GLU A 67 -10.94 24.56 2.01
N SER A 68 -11.87 24.84 1.09
CA SER A 68 -13.14 24.12 0.96
C SER A 68 -13.02 22.82 0.13
N THR A 69 -11.88 22.61 -0.52
CA THR A 69 -11.68 21.46 -1.40
C THR A 69 -11.75 20.15 -0.63
N VAL A 70 -12.67 19.26 -1.05
CA VAL A 70 -12.81 17.92 -0.48
C VAL A 70 -11.64 17.04 -0.94
N VAL A 71 -10.79 16.68 -0.01
CA VAL A 71 -9.62 15.82 -0.23
C VAL A 71 -9.97 14.34 -0.06
N CYS A 72 -10.72 14.00 0.96
CA CYS A 72 -11.23 12.65 1.18
C CYS A 72 -12.70 12.56 0.81
N ARG A 73 -13.03 12.01 -0.36
CA ARG A 73 -14.42 11.89 -0.81
C ARG A 73 -15.27 10.89 -0.04
N CYS A 74 -14.63 9.86 0.55
CA CYS A 74 -15.34 8.83 1.28
C CYS A 74 -15.84 9.31 2.65
N GLU A 75 -15.08 10.19 3.30
CA GLU A 75 -15.36 10.74 4.64
C GLU A 75 -15.64 12.24 4.58
N GLU A 76 -15.73 12.79 3.37
CA GLU A 76 -16.02 14.22 3.08
C GLU A 76 -15.08 15.21 3.77
N ILE A 77 -13.84 14.82 4.06
CA ILE A 77 -12.87 15.65 4.75
C ILE A 77 -12.29 16.69 3.79
N ARG A 78 -12.38 17.96 4.21
CA ARG A 78 -11.87 19.09 3.47
C ARG A 78 -10.41 19.39 3.82
N ARG A 79 -9.81 20.24 2.99
CA ARG A 79 -8.43 20.66 3.18
C ARG A 79 -8.23 21.46 4.47
N ASP A 80 -9.15 22.37 4.83
CA ASP A 80 -9.08 23.14 6.08
C ASP A 80 -9.04 22.24 7.32
N GLU A 81 -9.80 21.15 7.36
CA GLU A 81 -9.80 20.17 8.44
C GLU A 81 -8.45 19.43 8.56
N ILE A 82 -7.83 19.11 7.41
CA ILE A 82 -6.51 18.51 7.37
C ILE A 82 -5.46 19.50 7.89
N ASP A 83 -5.50 20.73 7.40
CA ASP A 83 -4.58 21.79 7.81
C ASP A 83 -4.70 22.12 9.31
N ALA A 84 -5.91 22.13 9.85
CA ALA A 84 -6.15 22.27 11.28
C ALA A 84 -5.55 21.10 12.09
N ALA A 85 -5.73 19.88 11.64
CA ALA A 85 -5.16 18.70 12.29
C ALA A 85 -3.62 18.72 12.25
N ILE A 86 -3.02 19.17 11.13
CA ILE A 86 -1.57 19.32 11.00
C ILE A 86 -1.07 20.40 11.98
N SER A 87 -1.76 21.52 12.04
CA SER A 87 -1.44 22.62 12.97
C SER A 87 -1.56 22.20 14.45
N ALA A 88 -2.44 21.24 14.73
CA ALA A 88 -2.60 20.63 16.06
C ALA A 88 -1.54 19.52 16.36
N GLY A 89 -0.57 19.29 15.44
CA GLY A 89 0.55 18.36 15.66
C GLY A 89 0.43 17.02 14.95
N SER A 90 -0.50 16.84 14.02
CA SER A 90 -0.58 15.62 13.19
C SER A 90 0.47 15.67 12.07
N THR A 91 1.60 14.99 12.25
CA THR A 91 2.74 15.01 11.30
C THR A 91 2.85 13.76 10.43
N THR A 92 1.98 12.78 10.58
CA THR A 92 1.97 11.52 9.83
C THR A 92 0.59 11.20 9.27
N LEU A 93 0.52 10.35 8.24
CA LEU A 93 -0.78 9.86 7.73
C LEU A 93 -1.60 9.15 8.80
N ARG A 94 -0.93 8.45 9.73
CA ARG A 94 -1.60 7.76 10.83
C ARG A 94 -2.24 8.75 11.81
N SER A 95 -1.52 9.81 12.21
CA SER A 95 -2.06 10.82 13.11
C SER A 95 -3.20 11.60 12.47
N LEU A 96 -3.08 11.96 11.17
CA LEU A 96 -4.18 12.55 10.41
C LEU A 96 -5.41 11.65 10.34
N LYS A 97 -5.21 10.35 10.10
CA LYS A 97 -6.30 9.36 10.08
C LYS A 97 -7.04 9.31 11.42
N VAL A 98 -6.32 9.36 12.54
CA VAL A 98 -6.91 9.36 13.89
C VAL A 98 -7.66 10.66 14.16
N ALA A 99 -7.08 11.81 13.79
CA ALA A 99 -7.64 13.11 14.06
C ALA A 99 -8.89 13.44 13.20
N THR A 100 -8.89 13.01 11.93
CA THR A 100 -9.90 13.44 10.93
C THR A 100 -10.72 12.31 10.33
N ARG A 101 -10.44 11.05 10.61
CA ARG A 101 -10.98 9.87 9.92
C ARG A 101 -10.52 9.72 8.45
N LEU A 102 -9.60 10.56 7.99
CA LEU A 102 -9.01 10.48 6.65
C LEU A 102 -8.57 9.05 6.30
N GLY A 103 -9.00 8.55 5.16
CA GLY A 103 -8.60 7.22 4.69
C GLY A 103 -9.30 6.05 5.39
N MET A 104 -10.34 6.29 6.21
CA MET A 104 -11.12 5.23 6.85
C MET A 104 -12.26 4.70 5.97
N GLY A 105 -12.62 5.40 4.93
CA GLY A 105 -13.71 5.01 4.04
C GLY A 105 -13.37 3.81 3.13
N PRO A 106 -14.34 3.37 2.28
CA PRO A 106 -14.23 2.14 1.50
C PRO A 106 -13.00 2.04 0.60
N CYS A 107 -12.47 3.19 0.10
CA CYS A 107 -11.25 3.19 -0.72
C CYS A 107 -9.96 2.96 0.10
N GLN A 108 -10.05 2.91 1.43
CA GLN A 108 -8.93 2.69 2.35
C GLN A 108 -7.74 3.63 2.08
N GLY A 109 -8.04 4.91 1.78
CA GLY A 109 -7.03 5.94 1.57
C GLY A 109 -6.39 5.99 0.19
N ARG A 110 -6.71 5.06 -0.72
CA ARG A 110 -6.08 4.99 -2.05
C ARG A 110 -6.19 6.30 -2.85
N MET A 111 -7.24 7.10 -2.60
CA MET A 111 -7.47 8.37 -3.30
C MET A 111 -6.82 9.57 -2.58
N CYS A 112 -6.99 9.68 -1.27
CA CYS A 112 -6.61 10.87 -0.50
C CYS A 112 -5.16 10.85 0.01
N GLN A 113 -4.58 9.68 0.28
CA GLN A 113 -3.23 9.59 0.88
C GLN A 113 -2.14 10.31 0.08
N PRO A 114 -2.05 10.20 -1.27
CA PRO A 114 -1.02 10.92 -2.01
C PRO A 114 -1.11 12.44 -1.84
N ALA A 115 -2.33 13.00 -1.84
CA ALA A 115 -2.55 14.42 -1.62
C ALA A 115 -2.17 14.85 -0.20
N CYS A 116 -2.51 14.03 0.81
CA CYS A 116 -2.18 14.31 2.20
C CYS A 116 -0.70 14.17 2.50
N SER A 117 -0.02 13.15 1.93
CA SER A 117 1.44 13.04 2.03
C SER A 117 2.13 14.27 1.45
N ARG A 118 1.67 14.71 0.28
CA ARG A 118 2.20 15.93 -0.34
C ARG A 118 1.96 17.15 0.55
N ARG A 119 0.78 17.27 1.14
CA ARG A 119 0.46 18.40 2.03
C ARG A 119 1.34 18.42 3.29
N LEU A 120 1.61 17.26 3.91
CA LEU A 120 2.53 17.15 5.02
C LEU A 120 3.95 17.59 4.64
N ILE A 121 4.44 17.21 3.46
CA ILE A 121 5.74 17.64 2.94
C ILE A 121 5.76 19.15 2.69
N ASP A 122 4.74 19.68 2.03
CA ASP A 122 4.65 21.11 1.68
C ASP A 122 4.61 22.00 2.92
N LEU A 123 4.12 21.51 4.04
CA LEU A 123 4.11 22.19 5.34
C LEU A 123 5.36 21.88 6.19
N GLY A 124 6.33 21.13 5.65
CA GLY A 124 7.61 20.85 6.31
C GLY A 124 7.50 19.92 7.51
N CYS A 125 6.43 19.12 7.61
CA CYS A 125 6.24 18.23 8.76
C CYS A 125 7.22 17.07 8.78
N ASN A 126 7.37 16.37 7.65
CA ASN A 126 8.21 15.18 7.51
C ASN A 126 8.62 14.95 6.05
N THR A 127 9.64 14.11 5.84
CA THR A 127 9.98 13.59 4.51
C THR A 127 8.99 12.49 4.09
N LEU A 128 8.97 12.14 2.81
CA LEU A 128 8.13 11.06 2.30
C LEU A 128 8.45 9.71 2.97
N GLU A 129 9.71 9.48 3.30
CA GLU A 129 10.19 8.28 3.96
C GLU A 129 9.67 8.18 5.41
N GLU A 130 9.67 9.30 6.14
CA GLU A 130 9.17 9.39 7.51
C GLU A 130 7.64 9.33 7.59
N ILE A 131 6.94 9.90 6.61
CA ILE A 131 5.48 9.80 6.50
C ILE A 131 5.07 8.34 6.32
N GLY A 132 5.85 7.59 5.55
CA GLY A 132 5.69 6.17 5.30
C GLY A 132 4.37 5.78 4.60
N PRO A 133 4.22 4.50 4.26
CA PRO A 133 2.94 3.98 3.78
C PRO A 133 1.93 3.90 4.94
N PRO A 134 0.63 3.89 4.63
CA PRO A 134 -0.40 3.69 5.63
C PRO A 134 -0.21 2.33 6.33
N ALA A 135 -0.26 2.35 7.66
CA ALA A 135 -0.16 1.13 8.44
C ALA A 135 -1.41 0.25 8.23
N PHE A 136 -1.20 -0.96 7.77
CA PHE A 136 -2.21 -2.00 7.77
C PHE A 136 -2.38 -2.54 9.18
N ARG A 137 -3.60 -2.91 9.55
CA ARG A 137 -3.87 -3.56 10.84
C ARG A 137 -4.07 -5.05 10.59
N PRO A 138 -3.28 -5.93 11.18
CA PRO A 138 -3.61 -7.35 11.21
C PRO A 138 -4.89 -7.59 12.06
N PRO A 139 -5.65 -8.64 11.79
CA PRO A 139 -5.42 -9.62 10.74
C PRO A 139 -5.79 -9.11 9.35
N LEU A 140 -5.05 -9.51 8.31
CA LEU A 140 -5.31 -9.14 6.91
C LEU A 140 -6.31 -10.07 6.22
N VAL A 141 -6.54 -11.23 6.82
CA VAL A 141 -7.53 -12.23 6.41
C VAL A 141 -8.43 -12.57 7.61
N PRO A 142 -9.67 -13.02 7.38
CA PRO A 142 -10.51 -13.50 8.47
C PRO A 142 -9.80 -14.62 9.24
N LEU A 143 -9.82 -14.53 10.58
CA LEU A 143 -9.31 -15.54 11.49
C LEU A 143 -10.45 -16.06 12.33
N THR A 144 -10.40 -17.32 12.71
CA THR A 144 -11.32 -17.91 13.70
C THR A 144 -10.97 -17.40 15.10
N LEU A 145 -11.94 -17.46 16.02
CA LEU A 145 -11.68 -17.09 17.41
C LEU A 145 -10.68 -18.06 18.08
N GLY A 146 -10.67 -19.35 17.68
CA GLY A 146 -9.68 -20.33 18.13
C GLY A 146 -8.26 -19.93 17.74
N GLN A 147 -8.03 -19.57 16.48
CA GLN A 147 -6.73 -19.08 16.02
C GLN A 147 -6.27 -17.82 16.77
N LEU A 148 -7.21 -16.91 17.08
CA LEU A 148 -6.89 -15.72 17.87
C LEU A 148 -6.60 -16.06 19.34
N ALA A 149 -7.19 -17.10 19.89
CA ALA A 149 -6.96 -17.58 21.25
C ALA A 149 -5.65 -18.38 21.39
N GLY A 150 -5.01 -18.73 20.27
CA GLY A 150 -3.81 -19.57 20.26
C GLY A 150 -4.12 -21.07 20.41
N ASP A 151 -5.37 -21.45 20.19
CA ASP A 151 -5.76 -22.84 20.06
C ASP A 151 -5.34 -23.31 18.67
N ASP A 152 -4.07 -23.71 18.54
CA ASP A 152 -3.47 -24.26 17.31
C ASP A 152 -3.95 -25.71 17.04
N GLU A 153 -5.19 -26.05 17.39
CA GLU A 153 -5.81 -27.21 16.79
C GLU A 153 -6.02 -26.90 15.31
N GLU A 154 -5.16 -27.48 14.51
CA GLU A 154 -5.26 -27.56 13.05
C GLU A 154 -6.67 -28.10 12.73
N THR A 155 -7.63 -27.17 12.61
CA THR A 155 -8.94 -27.54 12.08
C THR A 155 -8.71 -27.77 10.58
N ASP A 156 -8.34 -29.00 10.25
CA ASP A 156 -8.53 -29.58 8.92
C ASP A 156 -10.04 -29.60 8.66
N ASP A 157 -10.63 -28.43 8.42
CA ASP A 157 -11.99 -28.35 7.93
C ASP A 157 -11.93 -28.29 6.38
N PRO A 158 -12.15 -29.44 5.71
CA PRO A 158 -12.05 -29.53 4.26
C PRO A 158 -13.11 -28.65 3.56
N GLU A 159 -14.18 -28.23 4.23
CA GLU A 159 -15.22 -27.37 3.65
C GLU A 159 -14.76 -25.91 3.46
N LEU A 160 -13.78 -25.42 4.23
CA LEU A 160 -13.25 -24.06 4.06
C LEU A 160 -12.34 -23.93 2.84
N VAL A 161 -11.75 -25.03 2.36
CA VAL A 161 -10.86 -25.03 1.19
C VAL A 161 -11.65 -25.04 -0.12
N GLU A 162 -12.86 -25.64 -0.16
CA GLU A 162 -13.68 -25.72 -1.37
C GLU A 162 -14.35 -24.40 -1.75
N ASN A 163 -14.46 -23.44 -0.86
CA ASN A 163 -15.16 -22.18 -1.09
C ASN A 163 -14.26 -21.00 -1.49
N THR A 164 -12.99 -21.22 -1.76
CA THR A 164 -12.13 -20.21 -2.40
C THR A 164 -12.47 -20.19 -3.90
N PRO A 165 -13.03 -19.11 -4.46
CA PRO A 165 -13.27 -19.03 -5.90
C PRO A 165 -11.90 -19.07 -6.61
N HIS A 166 -11.60 -20.23 -7.19
CA HIS A 166 -10.50 -20.34 -8.13
C HIS A 166 -10.78 -19.37 -9.29
N ALA A 167 -9.97 -18.30 -9.37
CA ALA A 167 -9.90 -17.51 -10.58
C ALA A 167 -9.47 -18.46 -11.71
N GLY A 168 -10.42 -18.86 -12.54
CA GLY A 168 -10.16 -19.68 -13.71
C GLY A 168 -9.16 -18.96 -14.64
N PRO A 169 -8.47 -19.72 -15.50
CA PRO A 169 -7.53 -19.14 -16.44
C PRO A 169 -8.26 -18.14 -17.34
N ALA A 170 -7.76 -16.90 -17.35
CA ALA A 170 -8.19 -15.89 -18.29
C ALA A 170 -7.87 -16.37 -19.71
N ALA A 171 -8.88 -16.50 -20.53
CA ALA A 171 -8.78 -16.76 -21.96
C ALA A 171 -8.22 -15.54 -22.72
#